data_45d362a02869b5b83af6ecf87a64fe6b
#
_entry.id   45d362a02869b5b83af6ecf87a64fe6b
#
_cell.length_a   1.000
_cell.length_b   1.000
_cell.length_c   1.000
_cell.angle_alpha   90.00
_cell.angle_beta   90.00
_cell.angle_gamma   90.00
#
_symmetry.space_group_name_H-M   'P 1'
#
loop_
_entity.id
_entity.type
_entity.pdbx_description
1 polymer ?
#
loop_
_entity_poly.entity_id
_entity_poly.type
_entity_poly.pdbx_seq_one_letter_code
_entity_poly.pdbx_strand_id
1 'polypeptide(L)'
;MLDIKYIRENIDIVKENIRKKNQDEKLELVDRVVELDELRRENIKETDAKRARRNEIADLMPKLFKENKQEEANVLKEEAKKLAEEIKELEKSVEEETEEYNNILLTIPNIMHESVPVGKDDSENVEIRKYLEPKEKSFEVPYHLDILEKVGGIDLDAARRVAGSGFYYLDRRYCETTFSNINICKRFHDR
;
A
#
# COMPACT_ATOMS: atom_id res chain seq x y z
N MET A 1 1.63 5.21 1.16
CA MET A 1 0.61 4.75 2.12
C MET A 1 0.81 5.52 3.41
N LEU A 2 -0.25 6.11 3.96
CA LEU A 2 -0.18 6.85 5.23
C LEU A 2 -0.05 5.89 6.41
N ASP A 3 0.66 6.33 7.46
CA ASP A 3 0.71 5.60 8.72
C ASP A 3 -0.64 5.73 9.46
N ILE A 4 -1.16 4.63 10.00
CA ILE A 4 -2.42 4.63 10.74
C ILE A 4 -2.38 5.51 11.98
N LYS A 5 -1.23 5.63 12.65
CA LYS A 5 -1.07 6.55 13.78
C LYS A 5 -1.32 7.98 13.35
N TYR A 6 -0.75 8.38 12.21
CA TYR A 6 -0.97 9.70 11.64
C TYR A 6 -2.46 9.92 11.31
N ILE A 7 -3.13 8.92 10.70
CA ILE A 7 -4.55 9.02 10.36
C ILE A 7 -5.39 9.24 11.63
N ARG A 8 -5.17 8.45 12.69
CA ARG A 8 -5.90 8.58 13.95
C ARG A 8 -5.72 9.93 14.63
N GLU A 9 -4.50 10.45 14.60
CA GLU A 9 -4.17 11.73 15.24
C GLU A 9 -4.65 12.93 14.41
N ASN A 10 -4.87 12.76 13.10
CA ASN A 10 -5.12 13.85 12.16
C ASN A 10 -6.29 13.55 11.19
N ILE A 11 -7.39 12.96 11.70
CA ILE A 11 -8.54 12.56 10.88
C ILE A 11 -9.07 13.71 10.01
N ASP A 12 -9.22 14.89 10.58
CA ASP A 12 -9.74 16.06 9.87
C ASP A 12 -8.80 16.52 8.75
N ILE A 13 -7.49 16.49 8.98
CA ILE A 13 -6.49 16.84 7.97
C ILE A 13 -6.54 15.85 6.80
N VAL A 14 -6.66 14.55 7.11
CA VAL A 14 -6.77 13.50 6.08
C VAL A 14 -8.05 13.67 5.27
N LYS A 15 -9.19 13.95 5.92
CA LYS A 15 -10.47 14.20 5.25
C LYS A 15 -10.43 15.47 4.39
N GLU A 16 -9.82 16.55 4.89
CA GLU A 16 -9.63 17.77 4.11
C GLU A 16 -8.75 17.52 2.87
N ASN A 17 -7.68 16.75 3.02
CA ASN A 17 -6.82 16.38 1.90
C ASN A 17 -7.56 15.55 0.83
N ILE A 18 -8.46 14.65 1.24
CA ILE A 18 -9.32 13.89 0.34
C ILE A 18 -10.24 14.83 -0.46
N ARG A 19 -10.86 15.83 0.22
CA ARG A 19 -11.69 16.85 -0.45
C ARG A 19 -10.88 17.70 -1.43
N LYS A 20 -9.67 18.10 -1.07
CA LYS A 20 -8.75 18.86 -1.96
C LYS A 20 -8.39 18.07 -3.23
N LYS A 21 -8.43 16.75 -3.15
CA LYS A 21 -8.20 15.84 -4.28
C LYS A 21 -9.47 15.44 -5.04
N ASN A 22 -10.61 16.04 -4.72
CA ASN A 22 -11.91 15.72 -5.31
C ASN A 22 -12.27 14.23 -5.25
N GLN A 23 -12.01 13.56 -4.11
CA GLN A 23 -12.23 12.13 -3.89
C GLN A 23 -13.18 11.89 -2.70
N ASP A 24 -14.26 12.65 -2.62
CA ASP A 24 -15.18 12.67 -1.47
C ASP A 24 -15.79 11.30 -1.16
N GLU A 25 -15.85 10.41 -2.15
CA GLU A 25 -16.28 9.02 -1.99
C GLU A 25 -15.40 8.20 -1.02
N LYS A 26 -14.19 8.72 -0.71
CA LYS A 26 -13.24 8.06 0.21
C LYS A 26 -13.31 8.59 1.64
N LEU A 27 -14.16 9.57 1.93
CA LEU A 27 -14.26 10.16 3.28
C LEU A 27 -14.68 9.13 4.33
N GLU A 28 -15.65 8.29 4.01
CA GLU A 28 -16.13 7.22 4.91
C GLU A 28 -15.06 6.15 5.18
N LEU A 29 -14.15 5.92 4.23
CA LEU A 29 -13.06 4.96 4.39
C LEU A 29 -12.06 5.38 5.49
N VAL A 30 -11.94 6.69 5.78
CA VAL A 30 -11.07 7.18 6.85
C VAL A 30 -11.63 6.77 8.21
N ASP A 31 -12.93 6.91 8.43
CA ASP A 31 -13.57 6.49 9.68
C ASP A 31 -13.51 4.97 9.80
N ARG A 32 -13.83 4.27 8.71
CA ARG A 32 -13.82 2.80 8.67
C ARG A 32 -12.44 2.21 8.98
N VAL A 33 -11.35 2.77 8.47
CA VAL A 33 -10.00 2.26 8.74
C VAL A 33 -9.59 2.47 10.20
N VAL A 34 -10.06 3.56 10.83
CA VAL A 34 -9.80 3.82 12.26
C VAL A 34 -10.56 2.82 13.13
N GLU A 35 -11.84 2.57 12.83
CA GLU A 35 -12.64 1.55 13.51
C GLU A 35 -12.02 0.16 13.39
N LEU A 36 -11.60 -0.23 12.18
CA LEU A 36 -10.92 -1.51 11.95
C LEU A 36 -9.60 -1.63 12.69
N ASP A 37 -8.82 -0.54 12.79
CA ASP A 37 -7.57 -0.56 13.58
C ASP A 37 -7.85 -0.79 15.06
N GLU A 38 -8.90 -0.17 15.62
CA GLU A 38 -9.29 -0.37 17.02
C GLU A 38 -9.76 -1.80 17.26
N LEU A 39 -10.71 -2.27 16.45
CA LEU A 39 -11.27 -3.63 16.55
C LEU A 39 -10.17 -4.69 16.43
N ARG A 40 -9.30 -4.57 15.43
CA ARG A 40 -8.19 -5.49 15.22
C ARG A 40 -7.25 -5.53 16.42
N ARG A 41 -6.92 -4.37 17.02
CA ARG A 41 -6.06 -4.31 18.21
C ARG A 41 -6.71 -4.93 19.43
N GLU A 42 -8.03 -4.76 19.60
CA GLU A 42 -8.79 -5.41 20.68
C GLU A 42 -8.80 -6.92 20.51
N ASN A 43 -9.10 -7.42 19.30
CA ASN A 43 -9.14 -8.84 18.98
C ASN A 43 -7.76 -9.50 19.13
N ILE A 44 -6.68 -8.82 18.74
CA ILE A 44 -5.30 -9.31 18.95
C ILE A 44 -5.02 -9.42 20.45
N LYS A 45 -5.36 -8.38 21.23
CA LYS A 45 -5.13 -8.38 22.68
C LYS A 45 -5.93 -9.50 23.37
N GLU A 46 -7.17 -9.72 22.95
CA GLU A 46 -8.00 -10.82 23.48
C GLU A 46 -7.43 -12.19 23.10
N THR A 47 -7.00 -12.35 21.84
CA THR A 47 -6.35 -13.58 21.38
C THR A 47 -5.09 -13.89 22.19
N ASP A 48 -4.25 -12.89 22.45
CA ASP A 48 -3.03 -13.05 23.23
C ASP A 48 -3.33 -13.39 24.70
N ALA A 49 -4.35 -12.80 25.30
CA ALA A 49 -4.80 -13.15 26.65
C ALA A 49 -5.30 -14.61 26.74
N LYS A 50 -6.11 -15.04 25.74
CA LYS A 50 -6.59 -16.43 25.66
C LYS A 50 -5.45 -17.42 25.43
N ARG A 51 -4.46 -17.08 24.59
CA ARG A 51 -3.26 -17.88 24.38
C ARG A 51 -2.43 -18.01 25.67
N ALA A 52 -2.26 -16.91 26.43
CA ALA A 52 -1.58 -16.93 27.72
C ALA A 52 -2.29 -17.86 28.70
N ARG A 53 -3.62 -17.75 28.81
CA ARG A 53 -4.41 -18.63 29.66
C ARG A 53 -4.32 -20.10 29.27
N ARG A 54 -4.36 -20.42 27.97
CA ARG A 54 -4.17 -21.79 27.48
C ARG A 54 -2.79 -22.34 27.84
N ASN A 55 -1.76 -21.52 27.77
CA ASN A 55 -0.40 -21.92 28.14
C ASN A 55 -0.28 -22.16 29.67
N GLU A 56 -0.90 -21.31 30.51
CA GLU A 56 -0.98 -21.54 31.95
C GLU A 56 -1.65 -22.89 32.28
N ILE A 57 -2.76 -23.20 31.61
CA ILE A 57 -3.44 -24.49 31.76
C ILE A 57 -2.50 -25.64 31.39
N ALA A 58 -1.77 -25.52 30.28
CA ALA A 58 -0.81 -26.53 29.83
C ALA A 58 0.29 -26.77 30.85
N ASP A 59 0.79 -25.73 31.54
CA ASP A 59 1.81 -25.80 32.56
C ASP A 59 1.29 -26.37 33.89
N LEU A 60 -0.01 -26.22 34.20
CA LEU A 60 -0.66 -26.76 35.36
C LEU A 60 -1.02 -28.24 35.22
N MET A 61 -1.35 -28.71 34.03
CA MET A 61 -1.78 -30.08 33.77
C MET A 61 -0.81 -31.16 34.33
N PRO A 62 0.52 -31.08 34.10
CA PRO A 62 1.45 -32.10 34.66
C PRO A 62 1.48 -32.16 36.17
N LYS A 63 1.22 -31.01 36.84
CA LYS A 63 1.19 -30.94 38.34
C LYS A 63 -0.06 -31.63 38.89
N LEU A 64 -1.22 -31.36 38.29
CA LEU A 64 -2.48 -31.98 38.69
C LEU A 64 -2.48 -33.49 38.48
N PHE A 65 -1.87 -33.99 37.40
CA PHE A 65 -1.71 -35.42 37.21
C PHE A 65 -0.82 -36.08 38.27
N LYS A 66 0.25 -35.40 38.70
CA LYS A 66 1.13 -35.91 39.80
C LYS A 66 0.41 -35.93 41.16
N GLU A 67 -0.54 -35.01 41.36
CA GLU A 67 -1.33 -34.90 42.61
C GLU A 67 -2.61 -35.79 42.58
N ASN A 68 -2.83 -36.58 41.53
CA ASN A 68 -4.03 -37.41 41.33
C ASN A 68 -5.37 -36.63 41.32
N LYS A 69 -5.35 -35.33 40.99
CA LYS A 69 -6.54 -34.47 40.90
C LYS A 69 -7.19 -34.54 39.50
N GLN A 70 -7.71 -35.71 39.16
CA GLN A 70 -8.28 -35.97 37.85
C GLN A 70 -9.49 -35.11 37.48
N GLU A 71 -10.36 -34.79 38.46
CA GLU A 71 -11.54 -33.96 38.22
C GLU A 71 -11.13 -32.53 37.80
N GLU A 72 -10.19 -31.91 38.55
CA GLU A 72 -9.67 -30.59 38.22
C GLU A 72 -8.98 -30.56 36.85
N ALA A 73 -8.21 -31.60 36.54
CA ALA A 73 -7.57 -31.75 35.22
C ALA A 73 -8.58 -31.87 34.08
N ASN A 74 -9.71 -32.54 34.26
CA ASN A 74 -10.76 -32.65 33.25
C ASN A 74 -11.45 -31.30 33.00
N VAL A 75 -11.73 -30.53 34.03
CA VAL A 75 -12.29 -29.19 33.91
C VAL A 75 -11.38 -28.27 33.11
N LEU A 76 -10.08 -28.22 33.45
CA LEU A 76 -9.10 -27.44 32.74
C LEU A 76 -8.91 -27.90 31.29
N LYS A 77 -9.02 -29.19 31.03
CA LYS A 77 -8.96 -29.73 29.66
C LYS A 77 -10.14 -29.24 28.79
N GLU A 78 -11.35 -29.20 29.34
CA GLU A 78 -12.50 -28.65 28.64
C GLU A 78 -12.40 -27.12 28.45
N GLU A 79 -11.86 -26.38 29.47
CA GLU A 79 -11.52 -24.96 29.31
C GLU A 79 -10.52 -24.74 28.18
N ALA A 80 -9.44 -25.51 28.13
CA ALA A 80 -8.42 -25.42 27.09
C ALA A 80 -8.97 -25.69 25.67
N LYS A 81 -9.93 -26.61 25.53
CA LYS A 81 -10.59 -26.85 24.24
C LYS A 81 -11.45 -25.66 23.81
N LYS A 82 -12.26 -25.11 24.72
CA LYS A 82 -13.07 -23.91 24.43
C LYS A 82 -12.19 -22.74 24.04
N LEU A 83 -11.10 -22.49 24.78
CA LEU A 83 -10.14 -21.46 24.44
C LEU A 83 -9.48 -21.67 23.07
N ALA A 84 -9.23 -22.91 22.68
CA ALA A 84 -8.66 -23.21 21.37
C ALA A 84 -9.63 -22.90 20.21
N GLU A 85 -10.94 -23.15 20.41
CA GLU A 85 -11.98 -22.82 19.44
C GLU A 85 -12.16 -21.30 19.34
N GLU A 86 -12.26 -20.61 20.48
CA GLU A 86 -12.38 -19.14 20.54
C GLU A 86 -11.17 -18.43 19.92
N ILE A 87 -9.95 -18.92 20.19
CA ILE A 87 -8.71 -18.41 19.56
C ILE A 87 -8.79 -18.54 18.04
N LYS A 88 -9.25 -19.67 17.54
CA LYS A 88 -9.35 -19.90 16.10
C LYS A 88 -10.35 -18.97 15.43
N GLU A 89 -11.48 -18.70 16.09
CA GLU A 89 -12.49 -17.76 15.58
C GLU A 89 -11.96 -16.33 15.58
N LEU A 90 -11.29 -15.91 16.66
CA LEU A 90 -10.67 -14.59 16.75
C LEU A 90 -9.54 -14.40 15.73
N GLU A 91 -8.69 -15.41 15.53
CA GLU A 91 -7.63 -15.38 14.52
C GLU A 91 -8.20 -15.18 13.11
N LYS A 92 -9.31 -15.86 12.79
CA LYS A 92 -9.98 -15.69 11.51
C LYS A 92 -10.55 -14.27 11.35
N SER A 93 -11.19 -13.74 12.40
CA SER A 93 -11.70 -12.37 12.39
C SER A 93 -10.57 -11.34 12.20
N VAL A 94 -9.44 -11.52 12.89
CA VAL A 94 -8.24 -10.65 12.75
C VAL A 94 -7.66 -10.73 11.35
N GLU A 95 -7.69 -11.88 10.69
CA GLU A 95 -7.22 -12.03 9.31
C GLU A 95 -8.12 -11.27 8.34
N GLU A 96 -9.45 -11.46 8.43
CA GLU A 96 -10.44 -10.75 7.61
C GLU A 96 -10.38 -9.22 7.82
N GLU A 97 -10.32 -8.77 9.08
CA GLU A 97 -10.17 -7.36 9.44
C GLU A 97 -8.85 -6.77 8.91
N THR A 98 -7.77 -7.54 8.93
CA THR A 98 -6.45 -7.11 8.45
C THR A 98 -6.45 -6.96 6.92
N GLU A 99 -7.13 -7.84 6.20
CA GLU A 99 -7.27 -7.73 4.75
C GLU A 99 -8.08 -6.48 4.37
N GLU A 100 -9.25 -6.27 4.99
CA GLU A 100 -10.07 -5.07 4.76
C GLU A 100 -9.29 -3.78 5.09
N TYR A 101 -8.63 -3.75 6.25
CA TYR A 101 -7.80 -2.66 6.70
C TYR A 101 -6.70 -2.30 5.70
N ASN A 102 -5.95 -3.28 5.20
CA ASN A 102 -4.89 -3.05 4.23
C ASN A 102 -5.44 -2.51 2.89
N ASN A 103 -6.56 -3.06 2.43
CA ASN A 103 -7.20 -2.62 1.20
C ASN A 103 -7.67 -1.15 1.29
N ILE A 104 -8.23 -0.75 2.43
CA ILE A 104 -8.63 0.65 2.65
C ILE A 104 -7.40 1.56 2.71
N LEU A 105 -6.35 1.19 3.46
CA LEU A 105 -5.13 1.99 3.54
C LEU A 105 -4.46 2.24 2.19
N LEU A 106 -4.52 1.27 1.27
CA LEU A 106 -4.00 1.43 -0.09
C LEU A 106 -4.83 2.41 -0.93
N THR A 107 -6.10 2.60 -0.61
CA THR A 107 -6.99 3.51 -1.32
C THR A 107 -6.94 4.95 -0.81
N ILE A 108 -6.56 5.17 0.46
CA ILE A 108 -6.44 6.52 1.03
C ILE A 108 -5.23 7.23 0.39
N PRO A 109 -5.42 8.42 -0.21
CA PRO A 109 -4.35 9.15 -0.86
C PRO A 109 -3.38 9.76 0.15
N ASN A 110 -2.10 9.87 -0.24
CA ASN A 110 -1.10 10.59 0.56
C ASN A 110 -1.45 12.08 0.70
N ILE A 111 -0.96 12.70 1.78
CA ILE A 111 -1.16 14.13 2.04
C ILE A 111 -0.47 14.95 0.96
N MET A 112 -1.19 15.94 0.47
CA MET A 112 -0.72 16.92 -0.50
C MET A 112 0.06 18.02 0.22
N HIS A 113 1.20 18.42 -0.33
CA HIS A 113 1.98 19.54 0.24
C HIS A 113 1.22 20.86 0.07
N GLU A 114 1.38 21.79 0.99
CA GLU A 114 0.66 23.07 1.01
C GLU A 114 0.89 23.93 -0.24
N SER A 115 2.07 23.81 -0.86
CA SER A 115 2.40 24.56 -2.09
C SER A 115 1.72 24.01 -3.36
N VAL A 116 1.05 22.86 -3.28
CA VAL A 116 0.36 22.27 -4.45
C VAL A 116 -0.99 22.94 -4.61
N PRO A 117 -1.28 23.58 -5.77
CA PRO A 117 -2.58 24.18 -6.03
C PRO A 117 -3.66 23.10 -6.04
N VAL A 118 -4.83 23.46 -5.54
CA VAL A 118 -6.01 22.59 -5.61
C VAL A 118 -6.56 22.67 -7.03
N GLY A 119 -6.66 21.53 -7.69
CA GLY A 119 -7.14 21.44 -9.06
C GLY A 119 -7.86 20.10 -9.31
N LYS A 120 -8.68 20.07 -10.34
CA LYS A 120 -9.46 18.90 -10.72
C LYS A 120 -8.62 17.93 -11.57
N ASP A 121 -7.83 18.48 -12.47
CA ASP A 121 -7.00 17.73 -13.40
C ASP A 121 -5.73 18.53 -13.78
N ASP A 122 -4.94 17.99 -14.70
CA ASP A 122 -3.68 18.56 -15.15
C ASP A 122 -3.80 19.89 -15.89
N SER A 123 -4.98 20.25 -16.38
CA SER A 123 -5.24 21.55 -17.04
C SER A 123 -5.14 22.73 -16.05
N GLU A 124 -5.33 22.48 -14.76
CA GLU A 124 -5.24 23.45 -13.68
C GLU A 124 -3.84 23.53 -13.03
N ASN A 125 -2.85 22.81 -13.59
CA ASN A 125 -1.48 22.88 -13.12
C ASN A 125 -0.89 24.27 -13.32
N VAL A 126 -0.23 24.78 -12.26
CA VAL A 126 0.42 26.11 -12.27
C VAL A 126 1.89 25.93 -12.56
N GLU A 127 2.38 26.60 -13.64
CA GLU A 127 3.80 26.64 -13.95
C GLU A 127 4.55 27.46 -12.89
N ILE A 128 5.35 26.79 -12.06
CA ILE A 128 6.10 27.44 -10.97
C ILE A 128 7.37 28.12 -11.49
N ARG A 129 8.04 27.51 -12.44
CA ARG A 129 9.33 27.99 -12.98
C ARG A 129 9.55 27.53 -14.39
N LYS A 130 9.96 28.47 -15.24
CA LYS A 130 10.45 28.20 -16.59
C LYS A 130 11.95 28.41 -16.64
N TYR A 131 12.69 27.49 -17.21
CA TYR A 131 14.13 27.59 -17.40
C TYR A 131 14.47 27.52 -18.88
N LEU A 132 14.99 28.63 -19.42
CA LEU A 132 15.19 28.87 -20.83
C LEU A 132 13.89 28.89 -21.66
N GLU A 133 13.91 29.63 -22.71
CA GLU A 133 12.82 29.57 -23.67
C GLU A 133 13.20 28.67 -24.85
N PRO A 134 12.29 27.81 -25.32
CA PRO A 134 12.53 26.98 -26.47
C PRO A 134 12.76 27.88 -27.70
N LYS A 135 13.89 27.67 -28.39
CA LYS A 135 14.17 28.39 -29.64
C LYS A 135 13.18 27.89 -30.71
N GLU A 136 12.48 28.81 -31.32
CA GLU A 136 11.65 28.50 -32.50
C GLU A 136 12.52 27.88 -33.60
N LYS A 137 12.06 26.79 -34.17
CA LYS A 137 12.73 26.13 -35.29
C LYS A 137 12.17 26.66 -36.59
N SER A 138 13.07 26.85 -37.57
CA SER A 138 12.66 27.25 -38.94
C SER A 138 12.08 26.11 -39.78
N PHE A 139 11.97 24.92 -39.21
CA PHE A 139 11.44 23.72 -39.85
C PHE A 139 10.42 23.02 -38.92
N GLU A 140 9.52 22.26 -39.50
CA GLU A 140 8.60 21.42 -38.76
C GLU A 140 9.35 20.33 -38.02
N VAL A 141 9.20 20.29 -36.70
CA VAL A 141 9.86 19.30 -35.85
C VAL A 141 9.07 17.99 -35.95
N PRO A 142 9.65 16.93 -36.53
CA PRO A 142 8.94 15.66 -36.64
C PRO A 142 8.73 15.04 -35.26
N TYR A 143 7.70 14.20 -35.15
CA TYR A 143 7.40 13.47 -33.92
C TYR A 143 8.54 12.50 -33.58
N HIS A 144 8.80 12.30 -32.28
CA HIS A 144 9.94 11.51 -31.84
C HIS A 144 9.93 10.07 -32.35
N LEU A 145 8.75 9.44 -32.48
CA LEU A 145 8.63 8.10 -33.04
C LEU A 145 9.05 8.06 -34.52
N ASP A 146 8.64 9.06 -35.32
CA ASP A 146 9.00 9.14 -36.73
C ASP A 146 10.53 9.27 -36.93
N ILE A 147 11.18 9.97 -35.99
CA ILE A 147 12.63 10.07 -35.99
C ILE A 147 13.27 8.72 -35.67
N LEU A 148 12.76 8.05 -34.62
CA LEU A 148 13.29 6.75 -34.18
C LEU A 148 13.09 5.67 -35.24
N GLU A 149 11.96 5.65 -35.92
CA GLU A 149 11.71 4.72 -37.04
C GLU A 149 12.66 4.97 -38.21
N LYS A 150 12.84 6.24 -38.61
CA LYS A 150 13.76 6.61 -39.70
C LYS A 150 15.22 6.19 -39.48
N VAL A 151 15.67 6.20 -38.20
CA VAL A 151 17.03 5.80 -37.84
C VAL A 151 17.12 4.32 -37.41
N GLY A 152 16.04 3.56 -37.53
CA GLY A 152 15.99 2.15 -37.13
C GLY A 152 16.20 1.93 -35.63
N GLY A 153 15.77 2.89 -34.82
CA GLY A 153 15.96 2.85 -33.36
C GLY A 153 14.79 2.27 -32.57
N ILE A 154 13.66 2.04 -33.25
CA ILE A 154 12.46 1.49 -32.63
C ILE A 154 11.77 0.51 -33.58
N ASP A 155 11.23 -0.57 -33.05
CA ASP A 155 10.39 -1.53 -33.77
C ASP A 155 9.06 -1.69 -33.05
N LEU A 156 8.07 -0.92 -33.46
CA LEU A 156 6.72 -0.94 -32.91
C LEU A 156 5.93 -2.17 -33.37
N ASP A 157 6.21 -2.68 -34.59
CA ASP A 157 5.52 -3.83 -35.14
C ASP A 157 5.95 -5.15 -34.45
N ALA A 158 7.23 -5.30 -34.20
CA ALA A 158 7.72 -6.42 -33.41
C ALA A 158 7.17 -6.36 -31.96
N ALA A 159 7.17 -5.18 -31.34
CA ALA A 159 6.61 -5.00 -30.01
C ALA A 159 5.11 -5.37 -29.96
N ARG A 160 4.35 -4.94 -30.95
CA ARG A 160 2.90 -5.24 -31.05
C ARG A 160 2.64 -6.74 -31.23
N ARG A 161 3.46 -7.43 -32.02
CA ARG A 161 3.30 -8.89 -32.23
C ARG A 161 3.60 -9.71 -30.97
N VAL A 162 4.55 -9.27 -30.13
CA VAL A 162 5.01 -10.04 -28.95
C VAL A 162 4.26 -9.65 -27.68
N ALA A 163 4.05 -8.35 -27.43
CA ALA A 163 3.57 -7.84 -26.16
C ALA A 163 2.24 -7.05 -26.26
N GLY A 164 1.69 -6.89 -27.47
CA GLY A 164 0.45 -6.12 -27.72
C GLY A 164 0.67 -4.62 -27.79
N SER A 165 -0.41 -3.84 -27.63
CA SER A 165 -0.38 -2.38 -27.69
C SER A 165 0.25 -1.79 -26.40
N GLY A 166 0.92 -0.63 -26.55
CA GLY A 166 1.51 0.10 -25.43
C GLY A 166 2.94 -0.32 -25.09
N PHE A 167 3.52 -1.27 -25.83
CA PHE A 167 4.92 -1.66 -25.70
C PHE A 167 5.75 -1.17 -26.88
N TYR A 168 7.06 -1.02 -26.67
CA TYR A 168 8.02 -0.65 -27.69
C TYR A 168 9.32 -1.43 -27.50
N TYR A 169 10.01 -1.71 -28.61
CA TYR A 169 11.36 -2.24 -28.62
C TYR A 169 12.31 -1.17 -29.14
N LEU A 170 13.36 -0.88 -28.33
CA LEU A 170 14.45 -0.04 -28.74
C LEU A 170 15.60 -0.90 -29.23
N ASP A 171 16.15 -0.56 -30.41
CA ASP A 171 17.29 -1.31 -30.94
C ASP A 171 18.61 -0.67 -30.52
N ARG A 172 19.59 -1.52 -30.24
CA ARG A 172 21.03 -1.25 -30.02
C ARG A 172 21.35 0.05 -29.24
N ARG A 173 21.81 1.08 -29.94
CA ARG A 173 22.32 2.34 -29.36
C ARG A 173 21.28 3.09 -28.53
N TYR A 174 20.02 2.91 -28.84
CA TYR A 174 18.95 3.59 -28.09
C TYR A 174 18.66 2.93 -26.74
N CYS A 175 18.89 1.60 -26.65
CA CYS A 175 18.93 0.92 -25.35
C CYS A 175 20.06 1.49 -24.48
N GLU A 176 21.27 1.62 -25.04
CA GLU A 176 22.43 2.16 -24.32
C GLU A 176 22.19 3.60 -23.85
N THR A 177 21.57 4.43 -24.69
CA THR A 177 21.21 5.82 -24.31
C THR A 177 20.19 5.85 -23.18
N THR A 178 19.19 4.98 -23.21
CA THR A 178 18.17 4.88 -22.15
C THR A 178 18.82 4.43 -20.85
N PHE A 179 19.68 3.41 -20.87
CA PHE A 179 20.43 2.97 -19.69
C PHE A 179 21.38 4.05 -19.18
N SER A 180 22.01 4.81 -20.06
CA SER A 180 22.88 5.93 -19.68
C SER A 180 22.08 7.03 -18.96
N ASN A 181 20.88 7.37 -19.44
CA ASN A 181 20.00 8.35 -18.81
C ASN A 181 19.54 7.88 -17.43
N ILE A 182 19.15 6.60 -17.28
CA ILE A 182 18.78 6.00 -15.99
C ILE A 182 19.96 6.07 -15.01
N ASN A 183 21.19 5.76 -15.48
CA ASN A 183 22.39 5.84 -14.65
C ASN A 183 22.74 7.29 -14.23
N ILE A 184 22.50 8.26 -15.09
CA ILE A 184 22.65 9.68 -14.75
C ILE A 184 21.64 10.05 -13.65
N CYS A 185 20.36 9.73 -13.83
CA CYS A 185 19.31 9.97 -12.83
C CYS A 185 19.66 9.34 -11.48
N LYS A 186 20.15 8.09 -11.48
CA LYS A 186 20.57 7.39 -10.26
C LYS A 186 21.73 8.13 -9.55
N ARG A 187 22.73 8.59 -10.29
CA ARG A 187 23.86 9.36 -9.73
C ARG A 187 23.45 10.70 -9.11
N PHE A 188 22.35 11.31 -9.59
CA PHE A 188 21.82 12.54 -9.01
C PHE A 188 20.97 12.26 -7.76
N HIS A 189 20.39 11.07 -7.65
CA HIS A 189 19.58 10.70 -6.50
C HIS A 189 20.43 10.22 -5.30
N ASP A 190 21.62 9.68 -5.58
CA ASP A 190 22.57 9.18 -4.57
C ASP A 190 23.47 10.29 -3.98
N ARG A 191 23.26 11.59 -4.32
CA ARG A 191 23.94 12.77 -3.78
C ARG A 191 23.01 13.62 -2.91
#